data_ae10c3a9f47e4a3bce6959ddc4d493e3
#
_entry.id   ae10c3a9f47e4a3bce6959ddc4d493e3
#
_cell.length_a   1.000
_cell.length_b   1.000
_cell.length_c   1.000
_cell.angle_alpha   90.00
_cell.angle_beta   90.00
_cell.angle_gamma   90.00
#
_symmetry.space_group_name_H-M   'P 1'
#
loop_
_entity.id
_entity.type
_entity.pdbx_description
1 polymer ?
#
loop_
_entity_poly.entity_id
_entity_poly.type
_entity_poly.pdbx_seq_one_letter_code
_entity_poly.pdbx_strand_id
1 'polypeptide(L)' 'MSYILQASPNAFIIVKDETVITSDYNRATQYPTIGAAMKAAAEVNKALGTHIIKAVYYAE' A
#
# COMPACT_ATOMS: atom_id res chain seq x y z
N MET A 1 -5.49 1.49 14.73
CA MET A 1 -4.54 0.67 13.97
C MET A 1 -4.76 0.89 12.49
N SER A 2 -3.69 0.96 11.73
CA SER A 2 -3.76 1.20 10.30
C SER A 2 -2.81 0.28 9.56
N TYR A 3 -3.08 0.12 8.27
CA TYR A 3 -2.26 -0.69 7.37
C TYR A 3 -1.96 0.11 6.13
N ILE A 4 -0.79 -0.09 5.55
CA ILE A 4 -0.37 0.59 4.33
C ILE A 4 0.12 -0.46 3.34
N LEU A 5 0.33 -0.04 2.10
CA LEU A 5 0.86 -0.91 1.07
C LEU A 5 2.33 -0.60 0.85
N GLN A 6 3.15 -1.64 0.78
CA GLN A 6 4.60 -1.53 0.61
C GLN A 6 5.05 -2.31 -0.61
N ALA A 7 5.85 -1.68 -1.45
CA ALA A 7 6.41 -2.31 -2.64
C ALA A 7 7.84 -2.82 -2.41
N SER A 8 8.59 -2.11 -1.57
CA SER A 8 9.96 -2.48 -1.20
C SER A 8 10.27 -1.83 0.14
N PRO A 9 11.40 -2.11 0.78
CA PRO A 9 11.74 -1.50 2.06
C PRO A 9 11.62 0.03 2.09
N ASN A 10 11.84 0.69 0.96
CA ASN A 10 11.78 2.14 0.88
C ASN A 10 10.70 2.66 -0.08
N ALA A 11 9.75 1.83 -0.48
CA ALA A 11 8.71 2.25 -1.43
C ALA A 11 7.34 1.86 -0.89
N PHE A 12 6.47 2.86 -0.77
CA PHE A 12 5.11 2.73 -0.26
C PHE A 12 4.12 3.27 -1.29
N ILE A 13 2.86 2.91 -1.17
CA ILE A 13 1.87 3.20 -2.19
C ILE A 13 0.88 4.26 -1.70
N ILE A 14 0.66 5.28 -2.51
CA ILE A 14 -0.42 6.24 -2.33
C ILE A 14 -1.48 5.89 -3.36
N VAL A 15 -2.69 5.58 -2.90
CA VAL A 15 -3.81 5.24 -3.77
C VAL A 15 -4.83 6.37 -3.70
N LYS A 16 -4.91 7.13 -4.77
CA LYS A 16 -5.91 8.19 -4.95
C LYS A 16 -6.56 7.99 -6.32
N ASP A 17 -6.60 9.03 -7.14
CA ASP A 17 -7.10 8.90 -8.52
C ASP A 17 -6.21 7.99 -9.34
N GLU A 18 -4.91 7.98 -9.01
CA GLU A 18 -3.95 7.08 -9.63
C GLU A 18 -3.01 6.53 -8.56
N THR A 19 -2.31 5.45 -8.88
CA THR A 19 -1.38 4.81 -7.97
C THR A 19 -0.02 5.51 -8.07
N VAL A 20 0.49 5.98 -6.94
CA VAL A 20 1.77 6.70 -6.86
C VAL A 20 2.68 6.00 -5.85
N ILE A 21 3.95 5.88 -6.19
CA ILE A 21 4.95 5.31 -5.28
C ILE A 21 5.65 6.45 -4.56
N THR A 22 5.78 6.31 -3.23
CA THR A 22 6.48 7.29 -2.41
C THR A 22 7.49 6.61 -1.51
N SER A 23 8.57 7.31 -1.19
CA SER A 23 9.52 6.84 -0.19
C SER A 23 9.13 7.28 1.22
N ASP A 24 8.11 8.11 1.34
CA ASP A 24 7.67 8.62 2.64
C ASP A 24 6.61 7.70 3.25
N TYR A 25 7.03 6.95 4.26
CA TYR A 25 6.18 6.02 5.02
C TYR A 25 4.90 6.70 5.52
N ASN A 26 5.00 7.96 5.96
CA ASN A 26 3.86 8.67 6.55
C ASN A 26 2.87 9.21 5.51
N ARG A 27 3.23 9.20 4.25
CA ARG A 27 2.35 9.67 3.17
C ARG A 27 1.57 8.55 2.50
N ALA A 28 1.90 7.29 2.80
CA ALA A 28 1.20 6.14 2.23
C ALA A 28 -0.28 6.15 2.64
N THR A 29 -1.14 5.70 1.74
CA THR A 29 -2.57 5.57 2.03
C THR A 29 -2.78 4.58 3.16
N GLN A 30 -3.56 4.96 4.17
CA GLN A 30 -3.83 4.12 5.33
C GLN A 30 -5.18 3.43 5.19
N TYR A 31 -5.22 2.16 5.57
CA TYR A 31 -6.42 1.34 5.57
C TYR A 31 -6.76 0.94 7.00
N PRO A 32 -8.05 0.94 7.39
CA PRO A 32 -8.44 0.67 8.78
C PRO A 32 -8.32 -0.80 9.17
N THR A 33 -8.33 -1.72 8.22
CA THR A 33 -8.24 -3.15 8.49
C THR A 33 -7.25 -3.82 7.55
N ILE A 34 -6.72 -4.97 8.01
CA ILE A 34 -5.81 -5.76 7.16
C ILE A 34 -6.55 -6.29 5.92
N GLY A 35 -7.83 -6.64 6.05
CA GLY A 35 -8.62 -7.12 4.92
C GLY A 35 -8.75 -6.06 3.83
N ALA A 36 -9.04 -4.81 4.22
CA ALA A 36 -9.12 -3.70 3.27
C ALA A 36 -7.77 -3.45 2.59
N ALA A 37 -6.68 -3.51 3.35
CA ALA A 37 -5.34 -3.31 2.81
C ALA A 37 -4.95 -4.44 1.85
N MET A 38 -5.26 -5.69 2.20
CA MET A 38 -4.96 -6.84 1.33
C MET A 38 -5.74 -6.76 0.02
N LYS A 39 -7.00 -6.35 0.07
CA LYS A 39 -7.81 -6.18 -1.13
C LYS A 39 -7.21 -5.09 -2.02
N ALA A 40 -6.82 -3.97 -1.43
CA ALA A 40 -6.19 -2.87 -2.16
C ALA A 40 -4.86 -3.31 -2.77
N ALA A 41 -4.05 -4.09 -2.03
CA ALA A 41 -2.79 -4.62 -2.54
C ALA A 41 -3.01 -5.50 -3.77
N ALA A 42 -4.03 -6.37 -3.72
CA ALA A 42 -4.35 -7.24 -4.86
C ALA A 42 -4.75 -6.40 -6.08
N GLU A 43 -5.53 -5.36 -5.90
CA GLU A 43 -5.94 -4.47 -6.99
C GLU A 43 -4.75 -3.72 -7.58
N VAL A 44 -3.85 -3.22 -6.74
CA VAL A 44 -2.65 -2.51 -7.19
C VAL A 44 -1.72 -3.47 -7.94
N ASN A 45 -1.50 -4.67 -7.40
CA ASN A 45 -0.69 -5.69 -8.09
C ASN A 45 -1.25 -6.01 -9.47
N LYS A 46 -2.56 -6.14 -9.57
CA LYS A 46 -3.23 -6.43 -10.84
C LYS A 46 -3.03 -5.28 -11.83
N ALA A 47 -3.22 -4.05 -11.36
CA ALA A 47 -3.09 -2.85 -12.20
C ALA A 47 -1.66 -2.67 -12.71
N LEU A 48 -0.66 -2.98 -11.88
CA LEU A 48 0.75 -2.84 -12.23
C LEU A 48 1.36 -4.09 -12.85
N GLY A 49 0.64 -5.21 -12.84
CA GLY A 49 1.14 -6.47 -13.37
C GLY A 49 2.26 -7.06 -12.50
N THR A 50 2.20 -6.88 -11.19
CA THR A 50 3.23 -7.34 -10.27
C THR A 50 2.65 -8.23 -9.17
N HIS A 51 3.55 -8.78 -8.33
CA HIS A 51 3.18 -9.55 -7.14
C HIS A 51 3.86 -9.00 -5.89
N ILE A 52 4.50 -7.84 -5.99
CA ILE A 52 5.39 -7.35 -4.93
C ILE A 52 4.71 -6.49 -3.89
N ILE A 53 3.50 -6.00 -4.16
CA ILE A 53 2.79 -5.11 -3.24
C ILE A 53 2.21 -5.92 -2.08
N LYS A 54 2.55 -5.51 -0.86
CA LYS A 54 2.11 -6.17 0.37
C LYS A 54 1.39 -5.20 1.27
N ALA A 55 0.43 -5.73 2.05
CA ALA A 55 -0.20 -4.98 3.13
C ALA A 55 0.67 -5.15 4.38
N VAL A 56 1.08 -4.04 5.00
CA VAL A 56 1.89 -4.07 6.21
C VAL A 56 1.27 -3.17 7.27
N TYR A 57 1.55 -3.48 8.53
CA TYR A 57 1.06 -2.68 9.65
C TYR A 57 1.73 -1.31 9.66
N TYR A 58 0.93 -0.26 9.81
CA TYR A 58 1.45 1.11 9.95
C TYR A 58 1.59 1.43 11.44
N ALA A 59 2.82 1.51 11.90
CA ALA A 59 3.13 1.89 13.27
C ALA A 59 3.35 3.39 13.34
N GLU A 60 2.53 4.05 14.12
CA GLU A 60 2.65 5.50 14.34
C GLU A 60 3.78 5.81 15.32
#